data_994b56aefdb63b7a2bb48edb9b808ebe
#
_entry.id   994b56aefdb63b7a2bb48edb9b808ebe
#
_cell.length_a   1.000
_cell.length_b   1.000
_cell.length_c   1.000
_cell.angle_alpha   90.00
_cell.angle_beta   90.00
_cell.angle_gamma   90.00
#
_symmetry.space_group_name_H-M   'P 1'
#
loop_
_entity.id
_entity.type
_entity.pdbx_description
1 polymer ?
#
loop_
_entity_poly.entity_id
_entity_poly.type
_entity_poly.pdbx_seq_one_letter_code
_entity_poly.pdbx_strand_id
1 'polypeptide(L)'
;MADKKELAPAFGIRLGLCMLGVSLVALVVYSLTLAGYVFPGESARLCTQWMGMDALDAPKGPIWGAVVKTVGGLSFPANVAVRINLVSLVCGVLSAGLVCGLVGFFVRCTVRQEDTVRLVDGASVVAGLAAGLACVFSSAVWQTATHLEYRIFDVCFALLLFALFVPMLCWPKVWL
;
A
#
# COMPACT_ATOMS: atom_id res chain seq x y z
N MET A 1 -21.44 26.58 -18.90
CA MET A 1 -20.60 25.45 -19.36
C MET A 1 -19.26 25.58 -18.66
N ALA A 2 -19.04 24.88 -17.54
CA ALA A 2 -17.75 24.88 -16.86
C ALA A 2 -16.77 24.07 -17.71
N ASP A 3 -15.60 24.64 -17.92
CA ASP A 3 -14.60 24.09 -18.83
C ASP A 3 -14.16 22.69 -18.35
N LYS A 4 -14.39 21.66 -19.18
CA LYS A 4 -14.01 20.25 -18.91
C LYS A 4 -12.51 20.09 -18.58
N LYS A 5 -11.68 21.06 -18.95
CA LYS A 5 -10.23 21.05 -18.72
C LYS A 5 -9.83 21.37 -17.28
N GLU A 6 -10.63 22.14 -16.52
CA GLU A 6 -10.29 22.52 -15.14
C GLU A 6 -10.71 21.47 -14.10
N LEU A 7 -11.67 20.61 -14.39
CA LEU A 7 -12.21 19.61 -13.45
C LEU A 7 -11.28 18.39 -13.25
N ALA A 8 -10.49 18.04 -14.25
CA ALA A 8 -9.61 16.88 -14.18
C ALA A 8 -8.47 17.01 -13.11
N PRO A 9 -7.75 18.15 -13.03
CA PRO A 9 -6.70 18.31 -12.02
C PRO A 9 -7.26 18.37 -10.59
N ALA A 10 -8.45 18.95 -10.40
CA ALA A 10 -9.07 19.04 -9.07
C ALA A 10 -9.43 17.69 -8.47
N PHE A 11 -9.89 16.73 -9.27
CA PHE A 11 -10.15 15.37 -8.81
C PHE A 11 -8.87 14.65 -8.37
N GLY A 12 -7.80 14.72 -9.18
CA GLY A 12 -6.52 14.10 -8.87
C GLY A 12 -5.94 14.62 -7.54
N ILE A 13 -6.02 15.93 -7.31
CA ILE A 13 -5.57 16.55 -6.05
C ILE A 13 -6.40 16.03 -4.86
N ARG A 14 -7.73 16.01 -4.97
CA ARG A 14 -8.61 15.53 -3.90
C ARG A 14 -8.37 14.06 -3.57
N LEU A 15 -8.27 13.21 -4.59
CA LEU A 15 -7.98 11.79 -4.40
C LEU A 15 -6.60 11.60 -3.78
N GLY A 16 -5.58 12.33 -4.25
CA GLY A 16 -4.23 12.31 -3.68
C GLY A 16 -4.20 12.72 -2.20
N LEU A 17 -4.96 13.75 -1.82
CA LEU A 17 -5.11 14.16 -0.41
C LEU A 17 -5.79 13.07 0.44
N CYS A 18 -6.81 12.39 -0.11
CA CYS A 18 -7.45 11.26 0.57
C CYS A 18 -6.50 10.08 0.74
N MET A 19 -5.72 9.73 -0.30
CA MET A 19 -4.68 8.71 -0.22
C MET A 19 -3.67 9.03 0.88
N LEU A 20 -3.18 10.28 0.92
CA LEU A 20 -2.26 10.74 1.96
C LEU A 20 -2.89 10.66 3.35
N GLY A 21 -4.14 11.11 3.50
CA GLY A 21 -4.88 11.04 4.77
C GLY A 21 -5.04 9.60 5.27
N VAL A 22 -5.46 8.67 4.40
CA VAL A 22 -5.55 7.24 4.73
C VAL A 22 -4.20 6.66 5.12
N SER A 23 -3.14 7.00 4.38
CA SER A 23 -1.78 6.55 4.69
C SER A 23 -1.29 7.08 6.03
N LEU A 24 -1.61 8.33 6.39
CA LEU A 24 -1.26 8.90 7.70
C LEU A 24 -2.02 8.18 8.84
N VAL A 25 -3.31 7.90 8.66
CA VAL A 25 -4.09 7.11 9.65
C VAL A 25 -3.47 5.72 9.80
N ALA A 26 -3.17 5.03 8.69
CA ALA A 26 -2.51 3.74 8.72
C ALA A 26 -1.15 3.80 9.44
N LEU A 27 -0.34 4.81 9.14
CA LEU A 27 0.96 5.01 9.78
C LEU A 27 0.83 5.15 11.29
N VAL A 28 -0.10 5.97 11.77
CA VAL A 28 -0.34 6.17 13.21
C VAL A 28 -0.80 4.86 13.85
N VAL A 29 -1.85 4.23 13.31
CA VAL A 29 -2.43 2.99 13.86
C VAL A 29 -1.39 1.87 13.92
N TYR A 30 -0.68 1.63 12.82
CA TYR A 30 0.30 0.54 12.73
C TYR A 30 1.56 0.83 13.56
N SER A 31 2.00 2.09 13.66
CA SER A 31 3.14 2.45 14.51
C SER A 31 2.86 2.25 15.99
N LEU A 32 1.64 2.59 16.45
CA LEU A 32 1.23 2.40 17.85
C LEU A 32 1.07 0.93 18.23
N THR A 33 0.87 0.06 17.24
CA THR A 33 0.61 -1.37 17.44
C THR A 33 1.73 -2.25 16.89
N LEU A 34 2.85 -1.66 16.46
CA LEU A 34 4.00 -2.37 15.91
C LEU A 34 4.58 -3.36 16.92
N ALA A 35 4.74 -4.62 16.51
CA ALA A 35 5.32 -5.64 17.37
C ALA A 35 6.82 -5.36 17.59
N GLY A 36 7.23 -5.42 18.85
CA GLY A 36 8.65 -5.29 19.25
C GLY A 36 9.48 -6.57 19.03
N TYR A 37 8.87 -7.63 18.53
CA TYR A 37 9.47 -8.96 18.34
C TYR A 37 8.99 -9.59 17.03
N VAL A 38 9.68 -10.61 16.57
CA VAL A 38 9.28 -11.42 15.41
C VAL A 38 8.45 -12.60 15.90
N PHE A 39 7.24 -12.74 15.39
CA PHE A 39 6.39 -13.90 15.70
C PHE A 39 6.96 -15.17 15.07
N PRO A 40 6.89 -16.31 15.77
CA PRO A 40 7.28 -17.58 15.19
C PRO A 40 6.38 -17.92 14.01
N GLY A 41 6.98 -18.35 12.90
CA GLY A 41 6.25 -18.69 11.68
C GLY A 41 7.15 -18.73 10.45
N GLU A 42 6.55 -18.88 9.26
CA GLU A 42 7.28 -18.97 7.99
C GLU A 42 8.11 -17.71 7.71
N SER A 43 7.55 -16.53 7.98
CA SER A 43 8.25 -15.26 7.79
C SER A 43 9.47 -15.10 8.69
N ALA A 44 9.37 -15.56 9.95
CA ALA A 44 10.52 -15.57 10.87
C ALA A 44 11.63 -16.51 10.39
N ARG A 45 11.25 -17.71 9.94
CA ARG A 45 12.19 -18.68 9.37
C ARG A 45 12.90 -18.11 8.13
N LEU A 46 12.16 -17.53 7.21
CA LEU A 46 12.73 -16.88 6.02
C LEU A 46 13.67 -15.73 6.41
N CYS A 47 13.31 -14.95 7.43
CA CYS A 47 14.16 -13.86 7.93
C CYS A 47 15.50 -14.40 8.46
N THR A 48 15.51 -15.45 9.29
CA THR A 48 16.74 -16.04 9.80
C THR A 48 17.62 -16.62 8.70
N GLN A 49 17.01 -17.23 7.68
CA GLN A 49 17.71 -17.73 6.50
C GLN A 49 18.38 -16.59 5.69
N TRP A 50 17.65 -15.52 5.42
CA TRP A 50 18.20 -14.37 4.68
C TRP A 50 19.26 -13.59 5.46
N MET A 51 19.21 -13.64 6.79
CA MET A 51 20.23 -13.05 7.66
C MET A 51 21.46 -13.97 7.84
N GLY A 52 21.46 -15.16 7.25
CA GLY A 52 22.57 -16.12 7.30
C GLY A 52 22.67 -16.83 8.65
N MET A 53 21.58 -16.85 9.43
CA MET A 53 21.53 -17.55 10.73
C MET A 53 21.08 -19.01 10.58
N ASP A 54 20.53 -19.38 9.43
CA ASP A 54 20.07 -20.73 9.11
C ASP A 54 20.34 -21.05 7.64
N ALA A 55 20.35 -22.35 7.29
CA ALA A 55 20.58 -22.78 5.91
C ALA A 55 19.44 -22.35 4.96
N LEU A 56 19.81 -21.83 3.81
CA LEU A 56 18.86 -21.46 2.76
C LEU A 56 18.45 -22.70 1.98
N ASP A 57 17.27 -23.26 2.27
CA ASP A 57 16.74 -24.43 1.54
C ASP A 57 16.36 -24.10 0.09
N ALA A 58 15.75 -22.95 -0.13
CA ALA A 58 15.46 -22.41 -1.46
C ALA A 58 15.18 -20.89 -1.33
N PRO A 59 15.64 -20.05 -2.25
CA PRO A 59 15.43 -18.61 -2.19
C PRO A 59 13.97 -18.28 -2.52
N LYS A 60 13.11 -18.31 -1.50
CA LYS A 60 11.74 -17.80 -1.59
C LYS A 60 11.79 -16.29 -1.39
N GLY A 61 11.11 -15.53 -2.28
CA GLY A 61 11.01 -14.08 -2.17
C GLY A 61 12.35 -13.34 -2.24
N PRO A 62 13.13 -13.44 -3.33
CA PRO A 62 14.49 -12.88 -3.38
C PRO A 62 14.49 -11.35 -3.18
N ILE A 63 13.48 -10.64 -3.67
CA ILE A 63 13.38 -9.19 -3.51
C ILE A 63 13.09 -8.84 -2.05
N TRP A 64 12.13 -9.52 -1.42
CA TRP A 64 11.82 -9.35 0.00
C TRP A 64 13.04 -9.66 0.87
N GLY A 65 13.73 -10.77 0.58
CA GLY A 65 14.94 -11.16 1.30
C GLY A 65 16.06 -10.13 1.20
N ALA A 66 16.28 -9.55 0.02
CA ALA A 66 17.25 -8.48 -0.17
C ALA A 66 16.89 -7.24 0.67
N VAL A 67 15.61 -6.86 0.72
CA VAL A 67 15.12 -5.75 1.55
C VAL A 67 15.34 -6.04 3.04
N VAL A 68 14.95 -7.23 3.51
CA VAL A 68 15.14 -7.64 4.92
C VAL A 68 16.62 -7.63 5.31
N LYS A 69 17.49 -8.18 4.47
CA LYS A 69 18.94 -8.18 4.72
C LYS A 69 19.50 -6.77 4.80
N THR A 70 19.09 -5.88 3.90
CA THR A 70 19.54 -4.48 3.87
C THR A 70 19.07 -3.74 5.12
N VAL A 71 17.77 -3.81 5.44
CA VAL A 71 17.17 -3.10 6.59
C VAL A 71 17.66 -3.69 7.91
N GLY A 72 17.78 -5.01 8.02
CA GLY A 72 18.34 -5.69 9.20
C GLY A 72 19.80 -5.31 9.47
N GLY A 73 20.59 -5.06 8.40
CA GLY A 73 22.00 -4.66 8.50
C GLY A 73 22.23 -3.17 8.80
N LEU A 74 21.19 -2.33 8.77
CA LEU A 74 21.34 -0.90 9.08
C LEU A 74 21.70 -0.70 10.55
N SER A 75 22.68 0.17 10.83
CA SER A 75 23.09 0.56 12.19
C SER A 75 22.13 1.57 12.82
N PHE A 76 20.87 1.22 12.91
CA PHE A 76 19.84 2.06 13.55
C PHE A 76 19.65 1.62 15.02
N PRO A 77 19.44 2.56 15.99
CA PRO A 77 19.39 2.25 17.43
C PRO A 77 18.13 1.48 17.89
N ALA A 78 17.50 0.72 17.00
CA ALA A 78 16.36 -0.13 17.30
C ALA A 78 16.75 -1.62 17.22
N ASN A 79 16.02 -2.45 17.96
CA ASN A 79 16.12 -3.91 17.85
C ASN A 79 15.93 -4.35 16.38
N VAL A 80 16.67 -5.36 15.95
CA VAL A 80 16.58 -5.94 14.60
C VAL A 80 15.15 -6.31 14.23
N ALA A 81 14.39 -6.90 15.17
CA ALA A 81 12.98 -7.25 14.95
C ALA A 81 12.12 -6.03 14.59
N VAL A 82 12.28 -4.94 15.32
CA VAL A 82 11.55 -3.68 15.05
C VAL A 82 11.92 -3.13 13.69
N ARG A 83 13.21 -3.12 13.32
CA ARG A 83 13.67 -2.64 12.00
C ARG A 83 13.02 -3.41 10.86
N ILE A 84 12.94 -4.71 10.98
CA ILE A 84 12.37 -5.57 9.94
C ILE A 84 10.83 -5.42 9.90
N ASN A 85 10.17 -5.32 11.07
CA ASN A 85 8.73 -5.06 11.14
C ASN A 85 8.35 -3.71 10.51
N LEU A 86 9.24 -2.71 10.52
CA LEU A 86 9.02 -1.44 9.80
C LEU A 86 8.86 -1.63 8.28
N VAL A 87 9.46 -2.65 7.68
CA VAL A 87 9.24 -2.97 6.25
C VAL A 87 7.79 -3.34 6.01
N SER A 88 7.22 -4.23 6.84
CA SER A 88 5.81 -4.63 6.75
C SER A 88 4.88 -3.44 7.01
N LEU A 89 5.22 -2.60 7.98
CA LEU A 89 4.47 -1.38 8.29
C LEU A 89 4.42 -0.44 7.05
N VAL A 90 5.55 -0.14 6.45
CA VAL A 90 5.62 0.72 5.26
C VAL A 90 4.79 0.12 4.11
N CYS A 91 4.92 -1.18 3.88
CA CYS A 91 4.11 -1.86 2.86
C CYS A 91 2.60 -1.79 3.17
N GLY A 92 2.20 -1.96 4.42
CA GLY A 92 0.80 -1.83 4.85
C GLY A 92 0.24 -0.41 4.66
N VAL A 93 1.02 0.60 5.04
CA VAL A 93 0.67 2.02 4.85
C VAL A 93 0.50 2.37 3.37
N LEU A 94 1.44 1.94 2.53
CA LEU A 94 1.37 2.15 1.08
C LEU A 94 0.18 1.40 0.48
N SER A 95 -0.06 0.17 0.90
CA SER A 95 -1.20 -0.63 0.41
C SER A 95 -2.53 0.04 0.69
N ALA A 96 -2.74 0.59 1.89
CA ALA A 96 -3.96 1.30 2.25
C ALA A 96 -4.19 2.55 1.38
N GLY A 97 -3.14 3.34 1.16
CA GLY A 97 -3.19 4.50 0.25
C GLY A 97 -3.47 4.10 -1.20
N LEU A 98 -2.82 3.05 -1.70
CA LEU A 98 -3.04 2.54 -3.05
C LEU A 98 -4.45 1.99 -3.25
N VAL A 99 -5.01 1.27 -2.28
CA VAL A 99 -6.41 0.80 -2.32
C VAL A 99 -7.36 1.99 -2.41
N CYS A 100 -7.16 3.03 -1.60
CA CYS A 100 -7.94 4.27 -1.68
C CYS A 100 -7.89 4.87 -3.10
N GLY A 101 -6.69 5.02 -3.65
CA GLY A 101 -6.49 5.59 -4.97
C GLY A 101 -7.10 4.76 -6.09
N LEU A 102 -6.84 3.45 -6.10
CA LEU A 102 -7.33 2.54 -7.13
C LEU A 102 -8.85 2.46 -7.13
N VAL A 103 -9.49 2.28 -5.96
CA VAL A 103 -10.96 2.22 -5.88
C VAL A 103 -11.59 3.53 -6.33
N GLY A 104 -11.08 4.68 -5.87
CA GLY A 104 -11.58 5.98 -6.30
C GLY A 104 -11.42 6.20 -7.81
N PHE A 105 -10.29 5.78 -8.38
CA PHE A 105 -10.05 5.84 -9.82
C PHE A 105 -11.00 4.92 -10.59
N PHE A 106 -11.17 3.67 -10.17
CA PHE A 106 -12.06 2.71 -10.83
C PHE A 106 -13.52 3.16 -10.82
N VAL A 107 -14.04 3.64 -9.67
CA VAL A 107 -15.40 4.16 -9.57
C VAL A 107 -15.59 5.30 -10.54
N ARG A 108 -14.65 6.22 -10.66
CA ARG A 108 -14.71 7.31 -11.63
C ARG A 108 -14.72 6.82 -13.08
N CYS A 109 -13.92 5.80 -13.40
CA CYS A 109 -13.87 5.25 -14.76
C CYS A 109 -15.17 4.52 -15.14
N THR A 110 -15.82 3.85 -14.17
CA THR A 110 -17.02 3.03 -14.40
C THR A 110 -18.28 3.88 -14.50
N VAL A 111 -18.40 4.95 -13.71
CA VAL A 111 -19.61 5.81 -13.64
C VAL A 111 -19.47 7.04 -14.53
N ARG A 112 -18.95 6.90 -15.75
CA ARG A 112 -18.76 8.00 -16.68
C ARG A 112 -20.09 8.45 -17.30
N GLN A 113 -20.91 9.22 -16.57
CA GLN A 113 -22.08 9.93 -17.09
C GLN A 113 -21.78 11.42 -17.28
N GLU A 114 -22.03 11.94 -18.48
CA GLU A 114 -21.60 13.29 -18.88
C GLU A 114 -22.25 14.42 -18.07
N ASP A 115 -23.48 14.23 -17.56
CA ASP A 115 -24.25 15.29 -16.92
C ASP A 115 -24.04 15.45 -15.39
N THR A 116 -23.29 14.53 -14.76
CA THR A 116 -23.15 14.49 -13.30
C THR A 116 -21.69 14.40 -12.82
N VAL A 117 -20.74 14.98 -13.55
CA VAL A 117 -19.29 14.87 -13.28
C VAL A 117 -18.93 15.19 -11.82
N ARG A 118 -19.52 16.23 -11.21
CA ARG A 118 -19.21 16.61 -9.82
C ARG A 118 -19.70 15.59 -8.79
N LEU A 119 -20.86 14.98 -9.03
CA LEU A 119 -21.40 13.92 -8.15
C LEU A 119 -20.56 12.66 -8.27
N VAL A 120 -20.15 12.29 -9.49
CA VAL A 120 -19.27 11.14 -9.74
C VAL A 120 -17.91 11.34 -9.08
N ASP A 121 -17.30 12.52 -9.21
CA ASP A 121 -16.01 12.84 -8.59
C ASP A 121 -16.13 12.75 -7.05
N GLY A 122 -17.22 13.28 -6.46
CA GLY A 122 -17.47 13.17 -5.02
C GLY A 122 -17.67 11.74 -4.56
N ALA A 123 -18.52 10.98 -5.25
CA ALA A 123 -18.78 9.57 -4.94
C ALA A 123 -17.50 8.72 -5.07
N SER A 124 -16.67 8.98 -6.08
CA SER A 124 -15.39 8.27 -6.30
C SER A 124 -14.40 8.51 -5.17
N VAL A 125 -14.30 9.75 -4.69
CA VAL A 125 -13.43 10.11 -3.56
C VAL A 125 -13.93 9.45 -2.27
N VAL A 126 -15.25 9.47 -2.01
CA VAL A 126 -15.84 8.81 -0.82
C VAL A 126 -15.64 7.29 -0.88
N ALA A 127 -15.87 6.66 -2.03
CA ALA A 127 -15.65 5.23 -2.21
C ALA A 127 -14.19 4.84 -1.98
N GLY A 128 -13.25 5.62 -2.53
CA GLY A 128 -11.81 5.42 -2.30
C GLY A 128 -11.46 5.54 -0.82
N LEU A 129 -11.94 6.60 -0.15
CA LEU A 129 -11.71 6.82 1.28
C LEU A 129 -12.27 5.66 2.13
N ALA A 130 -13.50 5.24 1.86
CA ALA A 130 -14.12 4.12 2.57
C ALA A 130 -13.33 2.81 2.38
N ALA A 131 -12.92 2.50 1.16
CA ALA A 131 -12.13 1.31 0.87
C ALA A 131 -10.74 1.35 1.54
N GLY A 132 -10.06 2.49 1.50
CA GLY A 132 -8.77 2.67 2.15
C GLY A 132 -8.87 2.52 3.67
N LEU A 133 -9.87 3.13 4.32
CA LEU A 133 -10.10 2.97 5.76
C LEU A 133 -10.51 1.54 6.12
N ALA A 134 -11.36 0.90 5.33
CA ALA A 134 -11.68 -0.52 5.52
C ALA A 134 -10.43 -1.40 5.43
N CYS A 135 -9.49 -1.09 4.53
CA CYS A 135 -8.21 -1.75 4.44
C CYS A 135 -7.38 -1.54 5.72
N VAL A 136 -7.26 -0.30 6.23
CA VAL A 136 -6.51 0.02 7.46
C VAL A 136 -7.02 -0.76 8.67
N PHE A 137 -8.35 -0.86 8.83
CA PHE A 137 -8.97 -1.51 9.99
C PHE A 137 -9.31 -2.99 9.74
N SER A 138 -8.96 -3.54 8.58
CA SER A 138 -9.05 -4.99 8.35
C SER A 138 -8.09 -5.74 9.26
N SER A 139 -8.60 -6.70 10.02
CA SER A 139 -7.76 -7.50 10.94
C SER A 139 -6.63 -8.23 10.21
N ALA A 140 -6.88 -8.70 8.99
CA ALA A 140 -5.89 -9.38 8.18
C ALA A 140 -4.74 -8.43 7.76
N VAL A 141 -5.07 -7.24 7.27
CA VAL A 141 -4.06 -6.24 6.88
C VAL A 141 -3.33 -5.72 8.09
N TRP A 142 -4.04 -5.41 9.17
CA TRP A 142 -3.45 -4.92 10.41
C TRP A 142 -2.43 -5.90 10.99
N GLN A 143 -2.78 -7.18 11.09
CA GLN A 143 -1.86 -8.21 11.58
C GLN A 143 -0.62 -8.34 10.69
N THR A 144 -0.78 -8.38 9.36
CA THR A 144 0.34 -8.51 8.43
C THR A 144 1.20 -7.26 8.34
N ALA A 145 0.65 -6.07 8.61
CA ALA A 145 1.38 -4.81 8.60
C ALA A 145 2.15 -4.54 9.90
N THR A 146 1.69 -5.07 11.05
CA THR A 146 2.32 -4.84 12.37
C THR A 146 3.33 -5.91 12.76
N HIS A 147 3.38 -7.01 12.02
CA HIS A 147 4.33 -8.09 12.20
C HIS A 147 5.15 -8.29 10.94
N LEU A 148 6.29 -8.94 11.07
CA LEU A 148 7.08 -9.35 9.91
C LEU A 148 6.27 -10.36 9.09
N GLU A 149 5.83 -9.94 7.89
CA GLU A 149 5.07 -10.80 7.00
C GLU A 149 5.40 -10.49 5.53
N TYR A 150 5.90 -11.49 4.80
CA TYR A 150 6.27 -11.31 3.39
C TYR A 150 5.04 -11.07 2.49
N ARG A 151 3.86 -11.57 2.89
CA ARG A 151 2.62 -11.44 2.11
C ARG A 151 2.19 -10.00 1.94
N ILE A 152 2.36 -9.14 2.94
CA ILE A 152 2.02 -7.72 2.81
C ILE A 152 2.94 -7.02 1.80
N PHE A 153 4.19 -7.47 1.68
CA PHE A 153 5.11 -6.99 0.66
C PHE A 153 4.64 -7.37 -0.74
N ASP A 154 4.20 -8.63 -0.95
CA ASP A 154 3.69 -9.10 -2.23
C ASP A 154 2.40 -8.36 -2.62
N VAL A 155 1.48 -8.12 -1.67
CA VAL A 155 0.26 -7.32 -1.89
C VAL A 155 0.61 -5.89 -2.26
N CYS A 156 1.52 -5.25 -1.54
CA CYS A 156 1.97 -3.89 -1.83
C CYS A 156 2.56 -3.79 -3.24
N PHE A 157 3.42 -4.76 -3.61
CA PHE A 157 4.03 -4.81 -4.92
C PHE A 157 3.00 -5.01 -6.04
N ALA A 158 2.03 -5.92 -5.85
CA ALA A 158 0.93 -6.11 -6.78
C ALA A 158 0.10 -4.83 -6.95
N LEU A 159 -0.28 -4.16 -5.87
CA LEU A 159 -1.02 -2.89 -5.92
C LEU A 159 -0.23 -1.79 -6.63
N LEU A 160 1.08 -1.71 -6.44
CA LEU A 160 1.95 -0.78 -7.16
C LEU A 160 1.95 -1.06 -8.67
N LEU A 161 2.06 -2.32 -9.07
CA LEU A 161 1.97 -2.70 -10.48
C LEU A 161 0.59 -2.32 -11.05
N PHE A 162 -0.50 -2.61 -10.34
CA PHE A 162 -1.83 -2.18 -10.76
C PHE A 162 -1.94 -0.67 -10.90
N ALA A 163 -1.40 0.10 -9.95
CA ALA A 163 -1.42 1.55 -10.00
C ALA A 163 -0.63 2.13 -11.18
N LEU A 164 0.41 1.43 -11.64
CA LEU A 164 1.18 1.82 -12.82
C LEU A 164 0.48 1.45 -14.14
N PHE A 165 -0.09 0.25 -14.23
CA PHE A 165 -0.65 -0.25 -15.49
C PHE A 165 -2.09 0.18 -15.75
N VAL A 166 -2.92 0.34 -14.72
CA VAL A 166 -4.34 0.68 -14.89
C VAL A 166 -4.57 2.03 -15.57
N PRO A 167 -3.86 3.12 -15.24
CA PRO A 167 -3.98 4.38 -15.97
C PRO A 167 -3.62 4.25 -17.45
N MET A 168 -2.62 3.43 -17.79
CA MET A 168 -2.22 3.17 -19.18
C MET A 168 -3.32 2.47 -19.96
N LEU A 169 -4.03 1.52 -19.35
CA LEU A 169 -5.13 0.80 -19.98
C LEU A 169 -6.38 1.68 -20.14
N CYS A 170 -6.66 2.57 -19.19
CA CYS A 170 -7.84 3.42 -19.23
C CYS A 170 -7.68 4.66 -20.14
N TRP A 171 -6.44 5.11 -20.42
CA TRP A 171 -6.15 6.28 -21.25
C TRP A 171 -5.12 5.99 -22.36
N PRO A 172 -5.42 5.10 -23.30
CA PRO A 172 -4.48 4.82 -24.41
C PRO A 172 -4.18 6.03 -25.29
N LYS A 173 -5.04 7.08 -25.27
CA LYS A 173 -4.87 8.30 -26.09
C LYS A 173 -3.91 9.35 -25.51
N VAL A 174 -3.37 9.17 -24.33
CA VAL A 174 -2.42 10.13 -23.71
C VAL A 174 -0.98 9.80 -24.08
N TRP A 175 -0.73 8.59 -24.56
CA TRP A 175 0.62 8.09 -24.89
C TRP A 175 0.86 7.86 -26.38
N LEU A 176 -0.11 8.16 -27.24
CA LEU A 176 0.00 8.24 -28.70
C LEU A 176 -0.10 9.68 -29.19
#